data_719cc7d0de1795a46d19b3f55c7aecf4
#
_entry.id   719cc7d0de1795a46d19b3f55c7aecf4
#
_cell.length_a   1.000
_cell.length_b   1.000
_cell.length_c   1.000
_cell.angle_alpha   90.00
_cell.angle_beta   90.00
_cell.angle_gamma   90.00
#
_symmetry.space_group_name_H-M   'P 1'
#
loop_
_entity.id
_entity.type
_entity.pdbx_description
1 polymer ?
#
loop_
_entity_poly.entity_id
_entity_poly.type
_entity_poly.pdbx_seq_one_letter_code
_entity_poly.pdbx_strand_id
1 'polypeptide(L)' 'MKVSFRVILGVCFLIGASLFFYRGENQYALIFLLVGALYLYKGLS' A
#
# COMPACT_ATOMS: atom_id res chain seq x y z
N MET A 1 8.44 -8.91 18.37
CA MET A 1 8.33 -8.78 16.92
C MET A 1 8.46 -7.32 16.51
N LYS A 2 9.45 -7.05 15.71
CA LYS A 2 9.69 -5.67 15.27
C LYS A 2 9.18 -5.47 13.87
N VAL A 3 8.13 -4.69 13.73
CA VAL A 3 7.57 -4.38 12.43
C VAL A 3 7.94 -2.94 12.08
N SER A 4 8.50 -2.76 10.91
CA SER A 4 8.91 -1.44 10.46
C SER A 4 7.68 -0.57 10.25
N PHE A 5 7.80 0.70 10.62
CA PHE A 5 6.72 1.65 10.41
C PHE A 5 6.32 1.72 8.93
N ARG A 6 7.32 1.57 8.06
CA ARG A 6 7.06 1.59 6.62
C ARG A 6 6.23 0.41 6.17
N VAL A 7 6.45 -0.75 6.79
CA VAL A 7 5.66 -1.94 6.47
C VAL A 7 4.20 -1.70 6.84
N ILE A 8 3.97 -1.09 7.99
CA ILE A 8 2.60 -0.77 8.42
C ILE A 8 1.94 0.17 7.43
N LEU A 9 2.67 1.21 7.02
CA LEU A 9 2.14 2.15 6.03
C LEU A 9 1.85 1.47 4.71
N GLY A 10 2.75 0.59 4.27
CA GLY A 10 2.55 -0.13 3.02
C GLY A 10 1.30 -0.98 3.06
N VAL A 11 1.07 -1.68 4.18
CA VAL A 11 -0.13 -2.49 4.33
C VAL A 11 -1.38 -1.62 4.31
N CYS A 12 -1.33 -0.48 4.98
CA CYS A 12 -2.45 0.45 4.98
C CYS A 12 -2.77 0.94 3.57
N PHE A 13 -1.73 1.27 2.81
CA PHE A 13 -1.92 1.70 1.43
C PHE A 13 -2.51 0.59 0.57
N LEU A 14 -2.09 -0.64 0.80
CA LEU A 14 -2.64 -1.78 0.06
C LEU A 14 -4.12 -1.96 0.34
N ILE A 15 -4.50 -1.83 1.60
CA ILE A 15 -5.90 -1.93 1.98
C ILE A 15 -6.70 -0.82 1.32
N GLY A 16 -6.16 0.41 1.35
CA GLY A 16 -6.82 1.53 0.71
C GLY A 16 -6.98 1.34 -0.79
N ALA A 17 -5.93 0.82 -1.43
CA ALA A 17 -5.98 0.54 -2.86
C ALA A 17 -7.08 -0.48 -3.18
N SER A 18 -7.20 -1.49 -2.34
CA SER A 18 -8.22 -2.52 -2.52
C SER A 18 -9.61 -1.91 -2.46
N LEU A 19 -9.82 -0.99 -1.51
CA LEU A 19 -11.10 -0.30 -1.37
C LEU A 19 -11.41 0.55 -2.59
N PHE A 20 -10.40 1.25 -3.11
CA PHE A 20 -10.57 2.06 -4.30
C PHE A 20 -10.92 1.20 -5.52
N PHE A 21 -10.30 0.04 -5.64
CA PHE A 21 -10.65 -0.90 -6.70
C PHE A 21 -12.11 -1.30 -6.60
N TYR A 22 -12.54 -1.56 -5.39
CA TYR A 22 -13.93 -1.98 -5.16
C TYR A 22 -14.91 -0.90 -5.58
N ARG A 23 -14.51 0.36 -5.40
CA ARG A 23 -15.36 1.50 -5.76
C ARG A 23 -15.29 1.84 -7.24
N GLY A 24 -14.37 1.26 -7.96
CA GLY A 24 -14.21 1.53 -9.37
C GLY A 24 -13.23 2.64 -9.70
N GLU A 25 -12.48 3.11 -8.71
CA GLU A 25 -11.47 4.16 -8.91
C GLU A 25 -10.12 3.52 -9.18
N ASN A 26 -9.99 2.95 -10.37
CA ASN A 26 -8.79 2.20 -10.72
C ASN A 26 -7.53 3.07 -10.71
N GLN A 27 -7.64 4.31 -11.19
CA GLN A 27 -6.48 5.19 -11.23
C GLN A 27 -5.89 5.42 -9.84
N TYR A 28 -6.73 5.76 -8.90
CA TYR A 28 -6.26 5.99 -7.54
C TYR A 28 -5.73 4.72 -6.91
N ALA A 29 -6.40 3.60 -7.20
CA ALA A 29 -5.98 2.31 -6.66
C ALA A 29 -4.58 1.96 -7.14
N LEU A 30 -4.27 2.22 -8.41
CA LEU A 30 -2.95 1.94 -8.96
C LEU A 30 -1.87 2.79 -8.29
N ILE A 31 -2.16 4.07 -8.08
CA ILE A 31 -1.20 4.96 -7.42
C ILE A 31 -0.94 4.48 -5.99
N PHE A 32 -2.00 4.16 -5.26
CA PHE A 32 -1.87 3.66 -3.89
C PHE A 32 -1.11 2.35 -3.85
N LEU A 33 -1.38 1.48 -4.83
CA LEU A 33 -0.71 0.19 -4.90
C LEU A 33 0.79 0.38 -5.12
N LEU A 34 1.16 1.27 -6.02
CA LEU A 34 2.56 1.55 -6.30
C LEU A 34 3.27 2.09 -5.07
N VAL A 35 2.65 3.07 -4.40
CA VAL A 35 3.25 3.68 -3.22
C VAL A 35 3.40 2.64 -2.11
N GLY A 36 2.35 1.84 -1.89
CA GLY A 36 2.39 0.79 -0.87
C GLY A 36 3.47 -0.22 -1.16
N ALA A 37 3.59 -0.64 -2.42
CA ALA A 37 4.61 -1.61 -2.81
C ALA A 37 6.01 -1.06 -2.58
N LEU A 38 6.23 0.22 -2.92
CA LEU A 38 7.53 0.85 -2.70
C LEU A 38 7.87 0.91 -1.22
N TYR A 39 6.90 1.27 -0.40
CA TYR A 39 7.12 1.34 1.04
C TYR A 39 7.44 -0.03 1.62
N LEU A 40 6.73 -1.06 1.17
CA LEU A 40 6.99 -2.42 1.61
C LEU A 40 8.37 -2.88 1.18
N TYR A 41 8.72 -2.58 -0.07
CA TYR A 41 10.03 -2.97 -0.58
C TYR A 41 11.16 -2.37 0.26
N LYS A 42 11.06 -1.08 0.53
CA LYS A 42 12.09 -0.41 1.33
C LYS A 42 12.04 -0.84 2.79
N GLY A 43 10.86 -1.15 3.28
CA GLY A 43 10.71 -1.59 4.66
C GLY A 43 11.30 -2.97 4.90
N LEU A 44 11.28 -3.82 3.86
CA LEU A 44 11.80 -5.17 3.96
C LEU A 44 13.30 -5.27 3.67
N SER A 45 13.82 -4.35 2.88
CA SER A 45 15.24 -4.32 2.59
C SER A 45 15.96 -3.37 3.50
#